data_b589b0eb9767775386bad17fac28f558
#
_entry.id   b589b0eb9767775386bad17fac28f558
#
_cell.length_a   1.000
_cell.length_b   1.000
_cell.length_c   1.000
_cell.angle_alpha   90.00
_cell.angle_beta   90.00
_cell.angle_gamma   90.00
#
_symmetry.space_group_name_H-M   'P 1'
#
loop_
_entity.id
_entity.type
_entity.pdbx_description
1 polymer ?
#
loop_
_entity_poly.entity_id
_entity_poly.type
_entity_poly.pdbx_seq_one_letter_code
_entity_poly.pdbx_strand_id
1 'polypeptide(L)'
;MDSLKSAFADVSERLMLESRIRDGARNMLQILDTNDANEALRSQVERELAVAEEHVQSLQTRRQSIEITLHNVENPAIISTSRFRRPRAIRAVHGLEDLNTHHNVTCMSPDPFVLPESQTFRLPLSNETELKKSIRAVDMLTRILKHDMSTTTALSPNERSHIFLFLSTLYAQMPELRYDSHVNTLMLCALHGMSEGKSSTVRAYAIRLLRYIQSPDLLPALASYTNACTVFLSRALTLEDNFAFEREQALKLVRAWIQYMRLGSHHVHALLSEGIVRVLSSIALEPEDTLYHASVETLAELVVLDTPLVSRSSAMAPLWRAICESRATVAVPLVDNMLVLLDRPSTRRHISAGTDLEAVLADFTTVPGARRTPDRLETTQQVISHLLQSWQGLFYLCMQDKAALKALVASLHLDDDAIRSHVLAALLPVFRTSV
;
A
#
# COMPACT_ATOMS: atom_id res chain seq x y z
N MET A 1 -4.60 -22.62 -21.71
CA MET A 1 -5.24 -23.29 -20.56
C MET A 1 -4.52 -24.59 -20.20
N ASP A 2 -4.23 -25.46 -21.15
CA ASP A 2 -3.58 -26.75 -20.90
C ASP A 2 -2.17 -26.63 -20.33
N SER A 3 -1.40 -25.62 -20.71
CA SER A 3 -0.08 -25.34 -20.14
C SER A 3 -0.14 -24.95 -18.65
N LEU A 4 -1.17 -24.22 -18.21
CA LEU A 4 -1.35 -23.86 -16.80
C LEU A 4 -1.81 -25.06 -15.98
N LYS A 5 -2.67 -25.92 -16.52
CA LYS A 5 -3.10 -27.16 -15.86
C LYS A 5 -1.93 -28.15 -15.74
N SER A 6 -1.09 -28.24 -16.74
CA SER A 6 0.15 -29.04 -16.69
C SER A 6 1.11 -28.49 -15.63
N ALA A 7 1.31 -27.15 -15.57
CA ALA A 7 2.16 -26.52 -14.55
C ALA A 7 1.61 -26.73 -13.13
N PHE A 8 0.28 -26.70 -12.95
CA PHE A 8 -0.36 -26.98 -11.66
C PHE A 8 -0.14 -28.42 -11.20
N ALA A 9 -0.28 -29.40 -12.14
CA ALA A 9 -0.05 -30.80 -11.85
C ALA A 9 1.41 -31.06 -11.46
N ASP A 10 2.37 -30.49 -12.21
CA ASP A 10 3.82 -30.63 -11.96
C ASP A 10 4.21 -30.05 -10.58
N VAL A 11 3.73 -28.85 -10.25
CA VAL A 11 3.99 -28.24 -8.94
C VAL A 11 3.33 -29.04 -7.81
N SER A 12 2.14 -29.62 -8.03
CA SER A 12 1.45 -30.42 -7.02
C SER A 12 2.15 -31.74 -6.75
N GLU A 13 2.70 -32.39 -7.78
CA GLU A 13 3.49 -33.62 -7.65
C GLU A 13 4.81 -33.35 -6.89
N ARG A 14 5.53 -32.29 -7.24
CA ARG A 14 6.74 -31.87 -6.52
C ARG A 14 6.46 -31.53 -5.07
N LEU A 15 5.37 -30.83 -4.77
CA LEU A 15 4.94 -30.52 -3.40
C LEU A 15 4.68 -31.79 -2.57
N MET A 16 4.09 -32.79 -3.18
CA MET A 16 3.85 -34.06 -2.50
C MET A 16 5.16 -34.80 -2.20
N LEU A 17 6.14 -34.75 -3.10
CA LEU A 17 7.45 -35.36 -2.89
C LEU A 17 8.23 -34.65 -1.78
N GLU A 18 8.32 -33.32 -1.82
CA GLU A 18 9.02 -32.54 -0.79
C GLU A 18 8.34 -32.65 0.59
N SER A 19 7.01 -32.75 0.63
CA SER A 19 6.29 -33.04 1.90
C SER A 19 6.66 -34.37 2.49
N ARG A 20 6.85 -35.42 1.69
CA ARG A 20 7.31 -36.75 2.17
C ARG A 20 8.74 -36.69 2.69
N ILE A 21 9.64 -35.96 2.04
CA ILE A 21 11.02 -35.72 2.47
C ILE A 21 11.02 -35.04 3.85
N ARG A 22 10.27 -33.95 3.98
CA ARG A 22 10.09 -33.23 5.25
C ARG A 22 9.59 -34.13 6.37
N ASP A 23 8.54 -34.91 6.11
CA ASP A 23 7.93 -35.79 7.11
C ASP A 23 8.88 -36.92 7.46
N GLY A 24 9.66 -37.43 6.50
CA GLY A 24 10.74 -38.41 6.75
C GLY A 24 11.84 -37.84 7.64
N ALA A 25 12.31 -36.62 7.39
CA ALA A 25 13.31 -35.94 8.21
C ALA A 25 12.80 -35.70 9.64
N ARG A 26 11.52 -35.31 9.83
CA ARG A 26 10.90 -35.14 11.14
C ARG A 26 10.83 -36.45 11.91
N ASN A 27 10.44 -37.58 11.26
CA ASN A 27 10.40 -38.87 11.88
C ASN A 27 11.81 -39.33 12.28
N MET A 28 12.82 -39.05 11.47
CA MET A 28 14.21 -39.35 11.77
C MET A 28 14.71 -38.58 13.00
N LEU A 29 14.38 -37.26 13.11
CA LEU A 29 14.70 -36.49 14.31
C LEU A 29 14.02 -37.06 15.55
N GLN A 30 12.77 -37.46 15.46
CA GLN A 30 12.05 -38.07 16.59
C GLN A 30 12.69 -39.40 17.06
N ILE A 31 13.23 -40.21 16.15
CA ILE A 31 13.97 -41.44 16.49
C ILE A 31 15.35 -41.07 17.10
N LEU A 32 16.02 -40.06 16.62
CA LEU A 32 17.30 -39.61 17.15
C LEU A 32 17.16 -38.97 18.54
N ASP A 33 16.05 -38.31 18.83
CA ASP A 33 15.74 -37.76 20.17
C ASP A 33 15.45 -38.87 21.22
N THR A 34 15.02 -40.06 20.81
CA THR A 34 14.78 -41.20 21.70
C THR A 34 16.02 -42.02 21.94
N ASN A 35 17.02 -41.95 21.11
CA ASN A 35 18.29 -42.66 21.23
C ASN A 35 19.40 -41.61 21.39
N ASP A 36 20.28 -41.70 22.36
CA ASP A 36 21.47 -40.86 22.55
C ASP A 36 22.45 -40.96 21.35
N ALA A 37 21.97 -40.60 20.18
CA ALA A 37 22.62 -40.75 18.89
C ALA A 37 23.45 -39.53 18.54
N ASN A 38 24.50 -39.79 17.79
CA ASN A 38 25.53 -38.90 17.23
C ASN A 38 25.00 -37.49 16.88
N GLU A 39 25.41 -36.47 17.64
CA GLU A 39 25.05 -35.05 17.50
C GLU A 39 25.32 -34.49 16.09
N ALA A 40 26.34 -35.03 15.40
CA ALA A 40 26.64 -34.69 14.02
C ALA A 40 25.54 -35.13 13.04
N LEU A 41 24.95 -36.34 13.23
CA LEU A 41 23.87 -36.84 12.41
C LEU A 41 22.58 -36.05 12.66
N ARG A 42 22.31 -35.69 13.92
CA ARG A 42 21.20 -34.83 14.30
C ARG A 42 21.27 -33.46 13.59
N SER A 43 22.40 -32.79 13.68
CA SER A 43 22.64 -31.51 13.03
C SER A 43 22.56 -31.56 11.49
N GLN A 44 22.83 -32.72 10.90
CA GLN A 44 22.64 -32.92 9.47
C GLN A 44 21.17 -33.03 9.13
N VAL A 45 20.39 -33.84 9.86
CA VAL A 45 18.96 -34.05 9.63
C VAL A 45 18.17 -32.78 9.91
N GLU A 46 18.56 -31.95 10.90
CA GLU A 46 17.97 -30.63 11.17
C GLU A 46 18.17 -29.68 9.98
N ARG A 47 19.36 -29.66 9.36
CA ARG A 47 19.60 -28.86 8.15
C ARG A 47 18.78 -29.33 6.96
N GLU A 48 18.67 -30.64 6.75
CA GLU A 48 17.84 -31.20 5.66
C GLU A 48 16.36 -30.89 5.87
N LEU A 49 15.89 -30.96 7.14
CA LEU A 49 14.52 -30.57 7.49
C LEU A 49 14.25 -29.09 7.16
N ALA A 50 15.16 -28.20 7.55
CA ALA A 50 15.00 -26.75 7.29
C ALA A 50 14.93 -26.45 5.77
N VAL A 51 15.77 -27.12 4.97
CA VAL A 51 15.75 -26.99 3.51
C VAL A 51 14.44 -27.53 2.92
N ALA A 52 13.98 -28.68 3.38
CA ALA A 52 12.72 -29.28 2.92
C ALA A 52 11.50 -28.43 3.31
N GLU A 53 11.49 -27.79 4.48
CA GLU A 53 10.43 -26.86 4.91
C GLU A 53 10.39 -25.62 4.03
N GLU A 54 11.53 -25.03 3.70
CA GLU A 54 11.62 -23.90 2.79
C GLU A 54 11.11 -24.24 1.38
N HIS A 55 11.50 -25.41 0.84
CA HIS A 55 11.01 -25.90 -0.45
C HIS A 55 9.49 -26.12 -0.45
N VAL A 56 8.94 -26.76 0.58
CA VAL A 56 7.49 -26.97 0.73
C VAL A 56 6.75 -25.65 0.75
N GLN A 57 7.23 -24.65 1.49
CA GLN A 57 6.61 -23.32 1.56
C GLN A 57 6.66 -22.60 0.21
N SER A 58 7.79 -22.65 -0.49
CA SER A 58 7.95 -22.09 -1.83
C SER A 58 6.99 -22.71 -2.84
N LEU A 59 6.90 -24.05 -2.87
CA LEU A 59 6.01 -24.78 -3.75
C LEU A 59 4.54 -24.54 -3.44
N GLN A 60 4.16 -24.42 -2.16
CA GLN A 60 2.80 -24.06 -1.75
C GLN A 60 2.40 -22.68 -2.28
N THR A 61 3.28 -21.69 -2.14
CA THR A 61 3.05 -20.33 -2.66
C THR A 61 2.88 -20.35 -4.18
N ARG A 62 3.73 -21.09 -4.88
CA ARG A 62 3.67 -21.22 -6.34
C ARG A 62 2.39 -21.92 -6.79
N ARG A 63 1.97 -23.00 -6.10
CA ARG A 63 0.71 -23.68 -6.39
C ARG A 63 -0.49 -22.77 -6.23
N GLN A 64 -0.54 -21.98 -5.14
CA GLN A 64 -1.62 -21.02 -4.92
C GLN A 64 -1.67 -19.95 -6.00
N SER A 65 -0.52 -19.47 -6.47
CA SER A 65 -0.45 -18.49 -7.56
C SER A 65 -1.04 -19.04 -8.86
N ILE A 66 -0.70 -20.28 -9.21
CA ILE A 66 -1.23 -20.95 -10.42
C ILE A 66 -2.73 -21.22 -10.26
N GLU A 67 -3.20 -21.65 -9.10
CA GLU A 67 -4.61 -21.91 -8.81
C GLU A 67 -5.47 -20.65 -8.95
N ILE A 68 -4.99 -19.51 -8.44
CA ILE A 68 -5.65 -18.21 -8.61
C ILE A 68 -5.72 -17.84 -10.10
N THR A 69 -4.63 -18.06 -10.84
CA THR A 69 -4.58 -17.76 -12.27
C THR A 69 -5.55 -18.63 -13.05
N LEU A 70 -5.62 -19.94 -12.76
CA LEU A 70 -6.56 -20.89 -13.36
C LEU A 70 -8.01 -20.48 -13.08
N HIS A 71 -8.32 -20.14 -11.83
CA HIS A 71 -9.66 -19.73 -11.44
C HIS A 71 -10.11 -18.44 -12.14
N ASN A 72 -9.20 -17.49 -12.33
CA ASN A 72 -9.47 -16.25 -13.06
C ASN A 72 -9.68 -16.48 -14.56
N VAL A 73 -9.05 -17.50 -15.14
CA VAL A 73 -9.20 -17.87 -16.55
C VAL A 73 -10.46 -18.72 -16.80
N GLU A 74 -10.83 -19.60 -15.86
CA GLU A 74 -11.99 -20.48 -15.98
C GLU A 74 -13.32 -19.76 -15.71
N ASN A 75 -13.33 -18.66 -14.96
CA ASN A 75 -14.53 -17.91 -14.58
C ASN A 75 -14.49 -16.42 -14.98
N PRO A 76 -14.33 -16.07 -16.27
CA PRO A 76 -14.37 -14.68 -16.71
C PRO A 76 -15.77 -14.06 -16.59
N ALA A 77 -16.82 -14.88 -16.44
CA ALA A 77 -18.22 -14.44 -16.52
C ALA A 77 -18.81 -13.95 -15.16
N ILE A 78 -18.16 -14.21 -14.02
CA ILE A 78 -18.68 -13.78 -12.71
C ILE A 78 -18.50 -12.26 -12.50
N ILE A 79 -17.68 -11.61 -13.33
CA ILE A 79 -17.39 -10.16 -13.23
C ILE A 79 -18.52 -9.32 -13.88
N SER A 80 -19.44 -9.90 -14.67
CA SER A 80 -20.33 -9.12 -15.55
C SER A 80 -21.82 -9.04 -15.14
N THR A 81 -22.27 -9.69 -14.06
CA THR A 81 -23.70 -9.82 -13.79
C THR A 81 -24.22 -9.15 -12.51
N SER A 82 -23.41 -8.41 -11.74
CA SER A 82 -23.99 -7.61 -10.67
C SER A 82 -24.54 -6.31 -11.25
N ARG A 83 -25.87 -6.21 -11.37
CA ARG A 83 -26.62 -4.96 -11.63
C ARG A 83 -26.47 -3.93 -10.49
N PHE A 84 -25.74 -4.26 -9.43
CA PHE A 84 -25.36 -3.35 -8.38
C PHE A 84 -24.20 -2.45 -8.88
N ARG A 85 -24.35 -1.15 -8.70
CA ARG A 85 -23.34 -0.14 -9.00
C ARG A 85 -21.96 -0.64 -8.56
N ARG A 86 -21.04 -0.81 -9.51
CA ARG A 86 -19.63 -1.02 -9.18
C ARG A 86 -19.21 0.11 -8.24
N PRO A 87 -18.63 -0.20 -7.08
CA PRO A 87 -18.07 0.84 -6.23
C PRO A 87 -17.14 1.70 -7.07
N ARG A 88 -17.35 3.02 -7.04
CA ARG A 88 -16.49 3.98 -7.76
C ARG A 88 -15.15 4.16 -7.01
N ALA A 89 -14.57 3.09 -6.49
CA ALA A 89 -13.36 3.10 -5.67
C ALA A 89 -12.19 3.88 -6.30
N ILE A 90 -12.14 3.95 -7.63
CA ILE A 90 -11.06 4.65 -8.35
C ILE A 90 -11.30 6.17 -8.41
N ARG A 91 -12.54 6.65 -8.26
CA ARG A 91 -12.84 8.11 -8.23
C ARG A 91 -12.89 8.70 -6.82
N ALA A 92 -13.02 7.88 -5.81
CA ALA A 92 -13.12 8.31 -4.42
C ALA A 92 -11.80 8.90 -3.88
N VAL A 93 -10.65 8.49 -4.44
CA VAL A 93 -9.34 9.01 -4.05
C VAL A 93 -9.20 10.52 -4.36
N HIS A 94 -9.88 11.03 -5.39
CA HIS A 94 -9.88 12.46 -5.70
C HIS A 94 -10.73 13.32 -4.75
N GLY A 95 -11.69 12.73 -4.04
CA GLY A 95 -12.53 13.47 -3.07
C GLY A 95 -11.80 13.84 -1.76
N LEU A 96 -10.66 13.21 -1.46
CA LEU A 96 -9.85 13.54 -0.30
C LEU A 96 -8.97 14.80 -0.53
N GLU A 97 -8.78 15.21 -1.78
CA GLU A 97 -8.02 16.45 -2.11
C GLU A 97 -8.75 17.72 -1.64
N ASP A 98 -10.08 17.72 -1.58
CA ASP A 98 -10.88 18.88 -1.15
C ASP A 98 -10.82 19.15 0.36
N LEU A 99 -10.40 18.19 1.18
CA LEU A 99 -10.31 18.35 2.64
C LEU A 99 -9.11 19.17 3.08
N ASN A 100 -8.09 19.30 2.23
CA ASN A 100 -6.90 20.11 2.53
C ASN A 100 -7.13 21.63 2.47
N THR A 101 -8.31 22.09 2.02
CA THR A 101 -8.57 23.52 1.83
C THR A 101 -9.00 24.26 3.09
N HIS A 102 -9.34 23.55 4.20
CA HIS A 102 -9.87 24.17 5.42
C HIS A 102 -8.91 24.24 6.61
N HIS A 103 -7.79 23.56 6.55
CA HIS A 103 -6.71 23.75 7.50
C HIS A 103 -5.50 24.32 6.76
N ASN A 104 -4.82 25.31 7.31
CA ASN A 104 -3.54 25.88 6.83
C ASN A 104 -2.38 24.86 6.84
N VAL A 105 -2.66 23.62 6.54
CA VAL A 105 -1.66 22.64 6.15
C VAL A 105 -1.26 23.04 4.74
N THR A 106 -0.03 23.43 4.55
CA THR A 106 0.59 23.60 3.22
C THR A 106 0.22 22.37 2.40
N CYS A 107 -0.84 22.53 1.59
CA CYS A 107 -1.26 21.49 0.66
C CYS A 107 -0.03 20.95 0.00
N MET A 108 0.17 19.64 0.05
CA MET A 108 1.09 19.00 -0.89
C MET A 108 0.60 19.47 -2.25
N SER A 109 1.28 20.46 -2.82
CA SER A 109 0.99 20.93 -4.18
C SER A 109 0.79 19.67 -4.98
N PRO A 110 -0.35 19.46 -5.66
CA PRO A 110 -0.50 18.38 -6.57
C PRO A 110 0.51 18.63 -7.67
N ASP A 111 1.77 18.19 -7.44
CA ASP A 111 2.66 17.95 -8.57
C ASP A 111 1.91 16.87 -9.35
N PRO A 112 1.28 17.17 -10.48
CA PRO A 112 0.59 16.18 -11.26
C PRO A 112 1.66 15.20 -11.73
N PHE A 113 1.90 14.16 -10.94
CA PHE A 113 2.62 13.01 -11.41
C PHE A 113 1.63 12.24 -12.31
N VAL A 114 1.29 12.88 -13.42
CA VAL A 114 0.67 12.22 -14.55
C VAL A 114 1.78 11.39 -15.14
N LEU A 115 1.78 10.08 -14.84
CA LEU A 115 2.52 9.12 -15.65
C LEU A 115 2.04 9.35 -17.09
N PRO A 116 2.94 9.64 -18.04
CA PRO A 116 2.53 9.76 -19.43
C PRO A 116 1.91 8.41 -19.80
N GLU A 117 0.60 8.41 -20.06
CA GLU A 117 0.02 7.38 -20.91
C GLU A 117 0.96 7.26 -22.11
N SER A 118 1.20 6.05 -22.58
CA SER A 118 2.14 5.68 -23.64
C SER A 118 1.84 6.41 -24.98
N GLN A 119 1.77 7.73 -24.92
CA GLN A 119 1.80 8.57 -26.10
C GLN A 119 3.25 8.65 -26.54
N THR A 120 3.53 8.11 -27.71
CA THR A 120 4.73 8.37 -28.49
C THR A 120 4.84 9.88 -28.70
N PHE A 121 5.46 10.58 -27.75
CA PHE A 121 5.77 11.99 -27.86
C PHE A 121 6.76 12.19 -29.01
N ARG A 122 6.27 12.61 -30.17
CA ARG A 122 7.10 13.25 -31.18
C ARG A 122 7.37 14.66 -30.70
N LEU A 123 8.56 14.90 -30.11
CA LEU A 123 9.05 16.22 -29.77
C LEU A 123 9.05 17.11 -31.02
N PRO A 124 8.53 18.35 -30.94
CA PRO A 124 8.77 19.32 -31.98
C PRO A 124 10.28 19.59 -32.11
N LEU A 125 10.78 19.68 -33.32
CA LEU A 125 12.20 19.83 -33.69
C LEU A 125 12.98 20.93 -32.94
N SER A 126 12.30 21.91 -32.32
CA SER A 126 12.91 22.97 -31.49
C SER A 126 13.47 22.50 -30.17
N ASN A 127 13.02 21.34 -29.63
CA ASN A 127 13.43 20.83 -28.32
C ASN A 127 14.66 19.91 -28.37
N GLU A 128 15.10 19.47 -29.54
CA GLU A 128 16.25 18.55 -29.66
C GLU A 128 17.58 19.19 -29.20
N THR A 129 17.77 20.48 -29.46
CA THR A 129 18.97 21.20 -29.02
C THR A 129 18.99 21.42 -27.51
N GLU A 130 17.84 21.66 -26.90
CA GLU A 130 17.69 21.79 -25.45
C GLU A 130 17.89 20.43 -24.76
N LEU A 131 17.34 19.37 -25.31
CA LEU A 131 17.55 18.00 -24.81
C LEU A 131 19.04 17.62 -24.81
N LYS A 132 19.78 17.90 -25.92
CA LYS A 132 21.21 17.66 -26.00
C LYS A 132 22.03 18.45 -24.98
N LYS A 133 21.64 19.73 -24.73
CA LYS A 133 22.27 20.54 -23.68
C LYS A 133 21.97 19.96 -22.29
N SER A 134 20.74 19.54 -22.03
CA SER A 134 20.31 18.94 -20.77
C SER A 134 21.04 17.63 -20.49
N ILE A 135 21.21 16.75 -21.48
CA ILE A 135 21.98 15.50 -21.35
C ILE A 135 23.44 15.81 -20.96
N ARG A 136 24.08 16.82 -21.57
CA ARG A 136 25.44 17.22 -21.21
C ARG A 136 25.52 17.76 -19.78
N ALA A 137 24.53 18.54 -19.35
CA ALA A 137 24.46 19.05 -17.98
C ALA A 137 24.28 17.88 -16.98
N VAL A 138 23.40 16.93 -17.28
CA VAL A 138 23.21 15.69 -16.49
C VAL A 138 24.50 14.91 -16.38
N ASP A 139 25.21 14.65 -17.50
CA ASP A 139 26.50 13.95 -17.51
C ASP A 139 27.53 14.64 -16.60
N MET A 140 27.70 15.94 -16.77
CA MET A 140 28.65 16.72 -15.96
C MET A 140 28.32 16.66 -14.47
N LEU A 141 27.07 16.91 -14.08
CA LEU A 141 26.66 16.90 -12.68
C LEU A 141 26.72 15.49 -12.08
N THR A 142 26.40 14.45 -12.86
CA THR A 142 26.53 13.06 -12.44
C THR A 142 27.98 12.69 -12.15
N ARG A 143 28.92 13.14 -12.97
CA ARG A 143 30.36 12.95 -12.73
C ARG A 143 30.84 13.66 -11.45
N ILE A 144 30.33 14.87 -11.20
CA ILE A 144 30.64 15.63 -9.97
C ILE A 144 30.13 14.84 -8.73
N LEU A 145 28.87 14.41 -8.75
CA LEU A 145 28.28 13.63 -7.64
C LEU A 145 29.01 12.28 -7.45
N LYS A 146 29.34 11.59 -8.53
CA LYS A 146 30.10 10.33 -8.48
C LYS A 146 31.48 10.54 -7.88
N HIS A 147 32.16 11.62 -8.23
CA HIS A 147 33.47 11.99 -7.67
C HIS A 147 33.34 12.30 -6.17
N ASP A 148 32.32 13.04 -5.77
CA ASP A 148 32.02 13.34 -4.36
C ASP A 148 31.80 12.08 -3.51
N MET A 149 31.16 11.03 -4.07
CA MET A 149 31.00 9.74 -3.40
C MET A 149 32.33 8.97 -3.19
N SER A 150 33.32 9.22 -4.04
CA SER A 150 34.60 8.45 -4.07
C SER A 150 35.76 9.16 -3.38
N THR A 151 35.64 10.43 -3.03
CA THR A 151 36.71 11.25 -2.49
C THR A 151 36.40 11.82 -1.12
N THR A 152 37.47 12.08 -0.36
CA THR A 152 37.38 12.75 0.96
C THR A 152 37.18 14.27 0.84
N THR A 153 37.38 14.84 -0.33
CA THR A 153 37.09 16.26 -0.64
C THR A 153 35.63 16.41 -1.00
N ALA A 154 34.77 16.35 0.02
CA ALA A 154 33.33 16.34 -0.15
C ALA A 154 32.81 17.74 -0.54
N LEU A 155 31.84 17.77 -1.47
CA LEU A 155 30.99 18.93 -1.68
C LEU A 155 30.33 19.36 -0.37
N SER A 156 30.14 20.65 -0.19
CA SER A 156 29.34 21.12 0.94
C SER A 156 27.89 20.63 0.85
N PRO A 157 27.17 20.49 1.96
CA PRO A 157 25.77 20.09 1.94
C PRO A 157 24.89 21.02 1.07
N ASN A 158 25.22 22.31 1.02
CA ASN A 158 24.51 23.27 0.18
C ASN A 158 24.72 23.00 -1.31
N GLU A 159 25.95 22.74 -1.72
CA GLU A 159 26.25 22.41 -3.12
C GLU A 159 25.55 21.13 -3.55
N ARG A 160 25.59 20.06 -2.73
CA ARG A 160 24.85 18.83 -3.00
C ARG A 160 23.36 19.07 -3.13
N SER A 161 22.78 19.84 -2.22
CA SER A 161 21.34 20.14 -2.25
C SER A 161 20.94 20.88 -3.52
N HIS A 162 21.75 21.84 -3.98
CA HIS A 162 21.50 22.58 -5.21
C HIS A 162 21.62 21.68 -6.44
N ILE A 163 22.62 20.77 -6.49
CA ILE A 163 22.76 19.81 -7.59
C ILE A 163 21.52 18.89 -7.65
N PHE A 164 21.11 18.29 -6.52
CA PHE A 164 19.93 17.43 -6.48
C PHE A 164 18.65 18.18 -6.82
N LEU A 165 18.50 19.42 -6.36
CA LEU A 165 17.37 20.28 -6.71
C LEU A 165 17.33 20.54 -8.22
N PHE A 166 18.45 20.97 -8.81
CA PHE A 166 18.54 21.24 -10.23
C PHE A 166 18.21 20.00 -11.07
N LEU A 167 18.86 18.87 -10.77
CA LEU A 167 18.59 17.61 -11.46
C LEU A 167 17.13 17.17 -11.31
N SER A 168 16.57 17.21 -10.10
CA SER A 168 15.16 16.84 -9.89
C SER A 168 14.20 17.73 -10.67
N THR A 169 14.50 19.03 -10.81
CA THR A 169 13.70 19.97 -11.58
C THR A 169 13.82 19.68 -13.08
N LEU A 170 15.03 19.39 -13.54
CA LEU A 170 15.29 19.06 -14.95
C LEU A 170 14.53 17.77 -15.36
N TYR A 171 14.62 16.72 -14.55
CA TYR A 171 13.90 15.46 -14.80
C TYR A 171 12.37 15.61 -14.67
N ALA A 172 11.89 16.56 -13.87
CA ALA A 172 10.46 16.88 -13.81
C ALA A 172 9.98 17.57 -15.08
N GLN A 173 10.80 18.45 -15.66
CA GLN A 173 10.47 19.21 -16.88
C GLN A 173 10.68 18.39 -18.16
N MET A 174 11.65 17.47 -18.16
CA MET A 174 12.04 16.64 -19.31
C MET A 174 12.02 15.16 -18.95
N PRO A 175 10.84 14.52 -18.92
CA PRO A 175 10.70 13.09 -18.57
C PRO A 175 11.50 12.16 -19.47
N GLU A 176 11.81 12.55 -20.69
CA GLU A 176 12.59 11.80 -21.69
C GLU A 176 14.00 11.46 -21.19
N LEU A 177 14.56 12.29 -20.30
CA LEU A 177 15.87 12.05 -19.69
C LEU A 177 15.91 10.78 -18.83
N ARG A 178 14.77 10.23 -18.43
CA ARG A 178 14.68 8.97 -17.66
C ARG A 178 15.22 7.74 -18.40
N TYR A 179 15.33 7.83 -19.71
CA TYR A 179 15.84 6.76 -20.56
C TYR A 179 17.33 6.93 -20.92
N ASP A 180 18.00 7.91 -20.31
CA ASP A 180 19.42 8.14 -20.51
C ASP A 180 20.29 7.14 -19.74
N SER A 181 21.49 6.87 -20.26
CA SER A 181 22.48 5.95 -19.68
C SER A 181 22.96 6.34 -18.28
N HIS A 182 22.81 7.60 -17.89
CA HIS A 182 23.27 8.13 -16.60
C HIS A 182 22.31 7.82 -15.43
N VAL A 183 21.08 7.40 -15.69
CA VAL A 183 20.01 7.23 -14.68
C VAL A 183 20.41 6.23 -13.59
N ASN A 184 21.05 5.11 -13.94
CA ASN A 184 21.53 4.14 -12.95
C ASN A 184 22.59 4.74 -12.00
N THR A 185 23.51 5.56 -12.53
CA THR A 185 24.51 6.24 -11.69
C THR A 185 23.84 7.29 -10.80
N LEU A 186 22.89 8.07 -11.33
CA LEU A 186 22.11 9.03 -10.55
C LEU A 186 21.28 8.38 -9.45
N MET A 187 20.73 7.20 -9.69
CA MET A 187 20.05 6.41 -8.65
C MET A 187 21.00 6.13 -7.47
N LEU A 188 22.23 5.68 -7.75
CA LEU A 188 23.22 5.43 -6.71
C LEU A 188 23.64 6.72 -5.98
N CYS A 189 23.81 7.83 -6.71
CA CYS A 189 24.09 9.14 -6.11
C CYS A 189 22.92 9.60 -5.21
N ALA A 190 21.67 9.39 -5.64
CA ALA A 190 20.50 9.72 -4.84
C ALA A 190 20.42 8.86 -3.56
N LEU A 191 20.62 7.55 -3.66
CA LEU A 191 20.69 6.65 -2.50
C LEU A 191 21.79 7.07 -1.52
N HIS A 192 22.97 7.46 -2.03
CA HIS A 192 24.04 8.00 -1.20
C HIS A 192 23.62 9.33 -0.53
N GLY A 193 22.97 10.24 -1.28
CA GLY A 193 22.41 11.48 -0.73
C GLY A 193 21.38 11.23 0.37
N MET A 194 20.55 10.19 0.24
CA MET A 194 19.59 9.78 1.28
C MET A 194 20.28 9.28 2.55
N SER A 195 21.50 8.75 2.47
CA SER A 195 22.30 8.31 3.63
C SER A 195 22.92 9.44 4.43
N GLU A 196 22.91 10.68 3.91
CA GLU A 196 23.51 11.86 4.56
C GLU A 196 23.03 12.02 6.03
N GLY A 197 24.00 12.11 6.93
CA GLY A 197 23.71 12.14 8.37
C GLY A 197 23.24 13.50 8.89
N LYS A 198 23.80 14.59 8.33
CA LYS A 198 23.70 15.94 8.92
C LYS A 198 22.65 16.84 8.27
N SER A 199 22.40 16.69 6.96
CA SER A 199 21.54 17.63 6.22
C SER A 199 20.24 16.99 5.75
N SER A 200 19.13 17.38 6.39
CA SER A 200 17.77 17.02 5.96
C SER A 200 17.47 17.51 4.53
N THR A 201 17.95 18.70 4.17
CA THR A 201 17.74 19.29 2.85
C THR A 201 18.36 18.44 1.74
N VAL A 202 19.59 17.94 1.95
CA VAL A 202 20.26 17.03 1.00
C VAL A 202 19.46 15.76 0.83
N ARG A 203 19.01 15.15 1.95
CA ARG A 203 18.20 13.93 1.90
C ARG A 203 16.87 14.14 1.18
N ALA A 204 16.16 15.23 1.48
CA ALA A 204 14.90 15.57 0.85
C ALA A 204 15.03 15.73 -0.67
N TYR A 205 16.04 16.46 -1.15
CA TYR A 205 16.25 16.62 -2.60
C TYR A 205 16.78 15.34 -3.26
N ALA A 206 17.53 14.50 -2.56
CA ALA A 206 17.93 13.19 -3.05
C ALA A 206 16.70 12.26 -3.23
N ILE A 207 15.77 12.24 -2.26
CA ILE A 207 14.50 11.52 -2.36
C ILE A 207 13.67 12.07 -3.53
N ARG A 208 13.60 13.40 -3.66
CA ARG A 208 12.90 14.06 -4.78
C ARG A 208 13.52 13.67 -6.12
N LEU A 209 14.84 13.68 -6.26
CA LEU A 209 15.52 13.24 -7.48
C LEU A 209 15.18 11.77 -7.78
N LEU A 210 15.28 10.88 -6.78
CA LEU A 210 14.95 9.47 -6.95
C LEU A 210 13.52 9.28 -7.48
N ARG A 211 12.56 10.09 -7.02
CA ARG A 211 11.18 10.07 -7.51
C ARG A 211 11.06 10.43 -9.00
N TYR A 212 11.81 11.44 -9.47
CA TYR A 212 11.69 11.93 -10.84
C TYR A 212 12.48 11.13 -11.87
N ILE A 213 13.57 10.47 -11.48
CA ILE A 213 14.33 9.61 -12.40
C ILE A 213 13.70 8.23 -12.62
N GLN A 214 12.67 7.87 -11.86
CA GLN A 214 12.04 6.56 -11.97
C GLN A 214 11.44 6.31 -13.35
N SER A 215 11.72 5.10 -13.84
CA SER A 215 11.12 4.51 -15.03
C SER A 215 10.87 3.02 -14.79
N PRO A 216 10.01 2.37 -15.56
CA PRO A 216 9.83 0.91 -15.46
C PRO A 216 11.15 0.14 -15.57
N ASP A 217 12.09 0.63 -16.37
CA ASP A 217 13.40 0.00 -16.59
C ASP A 217 14.35 0.17 -15.40
N LEU A 218 14.19 1.23 -14.59
CA LEU A 218 14.99 1.49 -13.41
C LEU A 218 14.51 0.71 -12.18
N LEU A 219 13.23 0.39 -12.08
CA LEU A 219 12.64 -0.27 -10.91
C LEU A 219 13.30 -1.61 -10.55
N PRO A 220 13.67 -2.49 -11.50
CA PRO A 220 14.41 -3.72 -11.19
C PRO A 220 15.75 -3.46 -10.51
N ALA A 221 16.50 -2.45 -10.99
CA ALA A 221 17.77 -2.06 -10.40
C ALA A 221 17.59 -1.48 -9.00
N LEU A 222 16.57 -0.63 -8.81
CA LEU A 222 16.23 -0.05 -7.52
C LEU A 222 15.78 -1.11 -6.51
N ALA A 223 15.06 -2.15 -6.94
CA ALA A 223 14.64 -3.27 -6.11
C ALA A 223 15.81 -4.02 -5.46
N SER A 224 17.01 -3.99 -6.07
CA SER A 224 18.23 -4.53 -5.46
C SER A 224 18.68 -3.76 -4.20
N TYR A 225 18.17 -2.54 -4.00
CA TYR A 225 18.48 -1.68 -2.85
C TYR A 225 17.30 -1.51 -1.89
N THR A 226 16.36 -2.45 -1.87
CA THR A 226 15.15 -2.41 -1.03
C THR A 226 15.46 -2.12 0.44
N ASN A 227 16.46 -2.77 1.02
CA ASN A 227 16.81 -2.55 2.42
C ASN A 227 17.26 -1.11 2.69
N ALA A 228 18.08 -0.53 1.81
CA ALA A 228 18.52 0.85 1.93
C ALA A 228 17.33 1.82 1.78
N CYS A 229 16.47 1.61 0.79
CA CYS A 229 15.24 2.38 0.61
C CYS A 229 14.34 2.29 1.85
N THR A 230 14.13 1.09 2.40
CA THR A 230 13.32 0.90 3.61
C THR A 230 13.87 1.69 4.79
N VAL A 231 15.18 1.58 5.06
CA VAL A 231 15.81 2.28 6.20
C VAL A 231 15.72 3.80 6.03
N PHE A 232 16.05 4.31 4.84
CA PHE A 232 16.08 5.75 4.62
C PHE A 232 14.69 6.37 4.60
N LEU A 233 13.70 5.71 3.98
CA LEU A 233 12.33 6.22 3.95
C LEU A 233 11.64 6.08 5.30
N SER A 234 11.83 4.97 6.02
CA SER A 234 11.30 4.83 7.37
C SER A 234 11.86 5.92 8.28
N ARG A 235 13.17 6.16 8.24
CA ARG A 235 13.79 7.27 8.98
C ARG A 235 13.18 8.62 8.58
N ALA A 236 13.08 8.91 7.29
CA ALA A 236 12.55 10.19 6.82
C ALA A 236 11.10 10.43 7.27
N LEU A 237 10.24 9.40 7.22
CA LEU A 237 8.84 9.48 7.62
C LEU A 237 8.65 9.63 9.15
N THR A 238 9.58 9.11 9.96
CA THR A 238 9.51 9.19 11.43
C THR A 238 10.14 10.44 12.03
N LEU A 239 10.65 11.37 11.20
CA LEU A 239 11.16 12.65 11.67
C LEU A 239 10.04 13.52 12.29
N GLU A 240 10.44 14.48 13.12
CA GLU A 240 9.55 15.49 13.67
C GLU A 240 9.04 16.47 12.61
N ASP A 241 7.99 17.21 12.90
CA ASP A 241 7.34 18.14 11.97
C ASP A 241 8.23 19.29 11.49
N ASN A 242 9.29 19.63 12.23
CA ASN A 242 10.31 20.60 11.79
C ASN A 242 11.09 20.11 10.54
N PHE A 243 11.02 18.83 10.21
CA PHE A 243 11.55 18.23 8.97
C PHE A 243 10.48 17.93 7.93
N ALA A 244 9.38 18.67 7.93
CA ALA A 244 8.19 18.44 7.09
C ALA A 244 8.53 18.22 5.60
N PHE A 245 9.51 18.96 5.06
CA PHE A 245 9.89 18.83 3.66
C PHE A 245 10.50 17.46 3.34
N GLU A 246 11.36 16.90 4.20
CA GLU A 246 11.92 15.56 4.01
C GLU A 246 10.84 14.47 4.13
N ARG A 247 9.97 14.59 5.13
CA ARG A 247 8.81 13.71 5.35
C ARG A 247 7.89 13.68 4.13
N GLU A 248 7.56 14.85 3.61
CA GLU A 248 6.71 15.02 2.42
C GLU A 248 7.32 14.35 1.18
N GLN A 249 8.63 14.56 0.92
CA GLN A 249 9.29 13.93 -0.23
C GLN A 249 9.33 12.40 -0.09
N ALA A 250 9.51 11.87 1.13
CA ALA A 250 9.46 10.44 1.38
C ALA A 250 8.08 9.85 1.08
N LEU A 251 7.01 10.49 1.55
CA LEU A 251 5.65 10.04 1.26
C LEU A 251 5.32 10.14 -0.24
N LYS A 252 5.72 11.23 -0.91
CA LYS A 252 5.56 11.38 -2.37
C LYS A 252 6.28 10.30 -3.16
N LEU A 253 7.45 9.83 -2.70
CA LEU A 253 8.17 8.72 -3.33
C LEU A 253 7.41 7.40 -3.16
N VAL A 254 6.89 7.12 -1.95
CA VAL A 254 6.06 5.92 -1.69
C VAL A 254 4.82 5.94 -2.58
N ARG A 255 4.13 7.07 -2.68
CA ARG A 255 2.95 7.22 -3.57
C ARG A 255 3.31 7.02 -5.04
N ALA A 256 4.47 7.47 -5.49
CA ALA A 256 4.95 7.20 -6.85
C ALA A 256 5.13 5.68 -7.09
N TRP A 257 5.64 4.94 -6.11
CA TRP A 257 5.74 3.48 -6.20
C TRP A 257 4.36 2.81 -6.28
N ILE A 258 3.39 3.27 -5.51
CA ILE A 258 2.01 2.77 -5.57
C ILE A 258 1.41 2.99 -6.98
N GLN A 259 1.70 4.12 -7.62
CA GLN A 259 1.27 4.36 -9.02
C GLN A 259 1.87 3.33 -9.99
N TYR A 260 3.17 3.01 -9.85
CA TYR A 260 3.78 1.95 -10.66
C TYR A 260 3.19 0.56 -10.37
N MET A 261 2.79 0.28 -9.13
CA MET A 261 2.08 -0.95 -8.76
C MET A 261 0.73 -1.03 -9.48
N ARG A 262 -0.03 0.08 -9.55
CA ARG A 262 -1.30 0.16 -10.31
C ARG A 262 -1.12 -0.13 -11.79
N LEU A 263 0.03 0.22 -12.36
CA LEU A 263 0.39 -0.07 -13.76
C LEU A 263 0.89 -1.50 -13.96
N GLY A 264 0.89 -2.35 -12.92
CA GLY A 264 1.27 -3.75 -13.00
C GLY A 264 2.76 -4.03 -12.85
N SER A 265 3.55 -3.08 -12.34
CA SER A 265 4.97 -3.31 -12.09
C SER A 265 5.18 -4.18 -10.86
N HIS A 266 5.60 -5.42 -11.06
CA HIS A 266 5.86 -6.38 -9.97
C HIS A 266 7.09 -6.03 -9.11
N HIS A 267 8.06 -5.30 -9.65
CA HIS A 267 9.28 -4.92 -8.92
C HIS A 267 9.01 -3.99 -7.74
N VAL A 268 7.90 -3.26 -7.78
CA VAL A 268 7.50 -2.32 -6.73
C VAL A 268 7.07 -3.04 -5.45
N HIS A 269 6.53 -4.27 -5.54
CA HIS A 269 6.20 -5.06 -4.35
C HIS A 269 7.42 -5.32 -3.45
N ALA A 270 8.62 -5.45 -4.04
CA ALA A 270 9.85 -5.58 -3.26
C ALA A 270 10.24 -4.26 -2.58
N LEU A 271 9.98 -3.10 -3.20
CA LEU A 271 10.30 -1.77 -2.66
C LEU A 271 9.38 -1.35 -1.52
N LEU A 272 8.09 -1.71 -1.60
CA LEU A 272 7.09 -1.44 -0.56
C LEU A 272 7.18 -2.50 0.54
N SER A 273 8.19 -2.37 1.40
CA SER A 273 8.40 -3.29 2.52
C SER A 273 7.38 -3.10 3.64
N GLU A 274 7.18 -4.13 4.47
CA GLU A 274 6.34 -4.04 5.68
C GLU A 274 6.80 -2.91 6.62
N GLY A 275 8.10 -2.61 6.67
CA GLY A 275 8.66 -1.53 7.47
C GLY A 275 8.10 -0.17 7.10
N ILE A 276 8.06 0.16 5.80
CA ILE A 276 7.47 1.41 5.30
C ILE A 276 5.97 1.46 5.62
N VAL A 277 5.25 0.37 5.38
CA VAL A 277 3.79 0.32 5.62
C VAL A 277 3.46 0.46 7.11
N ARG A 278 4.27 -0.12 8.01
CA ARG A 278 4.11 0.07 9.47
C ARG A 278 4.32 1.51 9.89
N VAL A 279 5.31 2.20 9.32
CA VAL A 279 5.53 3.62 9.60
C VAL A 279 4.35 4.46 9.10
N LEU A 280 3.84 4.20 7.90
CA LEU A 280 2.62 4.86 7.42
C LEU A 280 1.41 4.57 8.32
N SER A 281 1.30 3.34 8.82
CA SER A 281 0.26 2.95 9.78
C SER A 281 0.36 3.74 11.09
N SER A 282 1.57 3.95 11.62
CA SER A 282 1.74 4.75 12.83
C SER A 282 1.37 6.21 12.63
N ILE A 283 1.76 6.82 11.50
CA ILE A 283 1.35 8.19 11.15
C ILE A 283 -0.17 8.29 10.99
N ALA A 284 -0.79 7.30 10.36
CA ALA A 284 -2.24 7.24 10.18
C ALA A 284 -3.05 6.94 11.46
N LEU A 285 -2.39 6.72 12.60
CA LEU A 285 -3.02 6.63 13.92
C LEU A 285 -2.96 7.94 14.72
N GLU A 286 -2.19 8.93 14.25
CA GLU A 286 -1.97 10.21 14.94
C GLU A 286 -2.68 11.35 14.19
N PRO A 287 -3.92 11.72 14.55
CA PRO A 287 -4.70 12.74 13.83
C PRO A 287 -4.05 14.13 13.78
N GLU A 288 -3.16 14.43 14.76
CA GLU A 288 -2.43 15.70 14.84
C GLU A 288 -1.20 15.73 13.91
N ASP A 289 -0.79 14.59 13.34
CA ASP A 289 0.36 14.53 12.42
C ASP A 289 0.01 15.21 11.08
N THR A 290 0.92 16.04 10.60
CA THR A 290 0.76 16.79 9.33
C THR A 290 0.54 15.89 8.11
N LEU A 291 1.03 14.64 8.15
CA LEU A 291 0.88 13.64 7.07
C LEU A 291 -0.28 12.66 7.32
N TYR A 292 -1.09 12.86 8.38
CA TYR A 292 -2.17 11.94 8.74
C TYR A 292 -3.08 11.60 7.55
N HIS A 293 -3.72 12.61 6.96
CA HIS A 293 -4.67 12.40 5.87
C HIS A 293 -4.02 11.75 4.64
N ALA A 294 -2.83 12.22 4.28
CA ALA A 294 -2.09 11.67 3.14
C ALA A 294 -1.62 10.22 3.40
N SER A 295 -1.34 9.84 4.64
CA SER A 295 -1.00 8.47 5.02
C SER A 295 -2.23 7.56 5.00
N VAL A 296 -3.38 8.01 5.50
CA VAL A 296 -4.66 7.28 5.41
C VAL A 296 -5.02 7.04 3.94
N GLU A 297 -4.96 8.05 3.10
CA GLU A 297 -5.21 7.94 1.64
C GLU A 297 -4.25 6.95 0.98
N THR A 298 -2.96 7.03 1.31
CA THR A 298 -1.93 6.12 0.78
C THR A 298 -2.18 4.67 1.18
N LEU A 299 -2.56 4.42 2.44
CA LEU A 299 -2.93 3.09 2.92
C LEU A 299 -4.23 2.59 2.29
N ALA A 300 -5.22 3.47 2.09
CA ALA A 300 -6.48 3.14 1.44
C ALA A 300 -6.30 2.73 -0.03
N GLU A 301 -5.37 3.33 -0.74
CA GLU A 301 -4.97 2.92 -2.08
C GLU A 301 -4.20 1.60 -2.05
N LEU A 302 -3.24 1.48 -1.14
CA LEU A 302 -2.38 0.29 -1.03
C LEU A 302 -3.17 -0.96 -0.64
N VAL A 303 -4.18 -0.85 0.23
CA VAL A 303 -4.98 -2.00 0.68
C VAL A 303 -5.73 -2.67 -0.46
N VAL A 304 -6.15 -1.91 -1.46
CA VAL A 304 -6.82 -2.45 -2.67
C VAL A 304 -5.82 -3.15 -3.60
N LEU A 305 -4.58 -2.66 -3.66
CA LEU A 305 -3.52 -3.18 -4.53
C LEU A 305 -2.79 -4.38 -3.94
N ASP A 306 -2.49 -4.34 -2.63
CA ASP A 306 -1.78 -5.40 -1.90
C ASP A 306 -2.36 -5.56 -0.49
N THR A 307 -3.57 -6.14 -0.41
CA THR A 307 -4.25 -6.45 0.87
C THR A 307 -3.38 -7.30 1.80
N PRO A 308 -2.67 -8.35 1.32
CA PRO A 308 -1.79 -9.16 2.17
C PRO A 308 -0.68 -8.34 2.86
N LEU A 309 -0.04 -7.40 2.17
CA LEU A 309 0.99 -6.54 2.72
C LEU A 309 0.43 -5.65 3.83
N VAL A 310 -0.70 -4.97 3.57
CA VAL A 310 -1.36 -4.08 4.54
C VAL A 310 -1.82 -4.87 5.77
N SER A 311 -2.38 -6.07 5.58
CA SER A 311 -2.81 -6.95 6.68
C SER A 311 -1.64 -7.39 7.56
N ARG A 312 -0.53 -7.88 6.96
CA ARG A 312 0.68 -8.29 7.72
C ARG A 312 1.33 -7.13 8.47
N SER A 313 1.22 -5.93 7.95
CA SER A 313 1.77 -4.71 8.56
C SER A 313 0.86 -4.11 9.64
N SER A 314 -0.26 -4.75 9.97
CA SER A 314 -1.29 -4.24 10.91
C SER A 314 -1.88 -2.89 10.50
N ALA A 315 -1.79 -2.53 9.22
CA ALA A 315 -2.24 -1.24 8.71
C ALA A 315 -3.75 -1.21 8.34
N MET A 316 -4.49 -2.26 8.65
CA MET A 316 -5.96 -2.27 8.58
C MET A 316 -6.60 -1.43 9.70
N ALA A 317 -6.00 -1.45 10.90
CA ALA A 317 -6.54 -0.76 12.09
C ALA A 317 -6.70 0.77 11.88
N PRO A 318 -5.69 1.52 11.38
CA PRO A 318 -5.87 2.95 11.11
C PRO A 318 -6.95 3.24 10.06
N LEU A 319 -7.16 2.37 9.06
CA LEU A 319 -8.23 2.55 8.08
C LEU A 319 -9.61 2.41 8.73
N TRP A 320 -9.83 1.41 9.58
CA TRP A 320 -11.07 1.28 10.35
C TRP A 320 -11.27 2.44 11.31
N ARG A 321 -10.21 2.86 12.00
CA ARG A 321 -10.28 4.04 12.87
C ARG A 321 -10.65 5.29 12.08
N ALA A 322 -10.08 5.49 10.89
CA ALA A 322 -10.43 6.61 10.02
C ALA A 322 -11.90 6.55 9.56
N ILE A 323 -12.46 5.37 9.28
CA ILE A 323 -13.90 5.21 8.99
C ILE A 323 -14.75 5.65 10.19
N CYS A 324 -14.35 5.28 11.41
CA CYS A 324 -15.12 5.58 12.63
C CYS A 324 -14.98 7.03 13.09
N GLU A 325 -13.81 7.66 12.92
CA GLU A 325 -13.48 8.95 13.52
C GLU A 325 -13.54 10.14 12.54
N SER A 326 -13.48 9.87 11.22
CA SER A 326 -13.49 10.93 10.21
C SER A 326 -14.90 11.37 9.83
N ARG A 327 -15.00 12.47 9.09
CA ARG A 327 -16.25 12.93 8.49
C ARG A 327 -16.68 12.01 7.35
N ALA A 328 -17.94 12.05 7.00
CA ALA A 328 -18.53 11.25 5.93
C ALA A 328 -17.81 11.36 4.58
N THR A 329 -17.24 12.53 4.27
CA THR A 329 -16.45 12.77 3.05
C THR A 329 -15.20 11.88 2.94
N VAL A 330 -14.64 11.45 4.07
CA VAL A 330 -13.50 10.52 4.16
C VAL A 330 -13.96 9.10 4.44
N ALA A 331 -14.90 8.93 5.36
CA ALA A 331 -15.37 7.62 5.80
C ALA A 331 -16.05 6.83 4.68
N VAL A 332 -16.93 7.44 3.88
CA VAL A 332 -17.65 6.76 2.80
C VAL A 332 -16.73 6.22 1.71
N PRO A 333 -15.77 6.97 1.15
CA PRO A 333 -14.78 6.42 0.22
C PRO A 333 -13.93 5.27 0.80
N LEU A 334 -13.60 5.31 2.09
CA LEU A 334 -12.88 4.21 2.75
C LEU A 334 -13.76 2.95 2.84
N VAL A 335 -15.05 3.11 3.12
CA VAL A 335 -16.02 2.00 3.09
C VAL A 335 -16.11 1.40 1.68
N ASP A 336 -16.12 2.22 0.63
CA ASP A 336 -16.09 1.72 -0.76
C ASP A 336 -14.87 0.83 -1.02
N ASN A 337 -13.70 1.21 -0.53
CA ASN A 337 -12.51 0.38 -0.63
C ASN A 337 -12.68 -0.95 0.14
N MET A 338 -13.27 -0.92 1.34
CA MET A 338 -13.55 -2.14 2.11
C MET A 338 -14.55 -3.05 1.39
N LEU A 339 -15.58 -2.49 0.74
CA LEU A 339 -16.52 -3.25 -0.08
C LEU A 339 -15.83 -3.96 -1.26
N VAL A 340 -14.86 -3.30 -1.91
CA VAL A 340 -14.04 -3.93 -2.96
C VAL A 340 -13.26 -5.13 -2.42
N LEU A 341 -12.71 -5.03 -1.20
CA LEU A 341 -11.99 -6.14 -0.57
C LEU A 341 -12.93 -7.30 -0.20
N LEU A 342 -14.16 -6.99 0.22
CA LEU A 342 -15.18 -7.99 0.57
C LEU A 342 -15.71 -8.75 -0.66
N ASP A 343 -15.64 -8.15 -1.84
CA ASP A 343 -16.09 -8.77 -3.09
C ASP A 343 -15.26 -10.00 -3.49
N ARG A 344 -13.98 -10.02 -3.16
CA ARG A 344 -13.04 -11.08 -3.56
C ARG A 344 -12.74 -12.02 -2.39
N PRO A 345 -12.88 -13.34 -2.54
CA PRO A 345 -12.56 -14.30 -1.47
C PRO A 345 -11.10 -14.21 -0.98
N SER A 346 -10.16 -13.90 -1.88
CA SER A 346 -8.73 -13.77 -1.57
C SER A 346 -8.42 -12.59 -0.64
N THR A 347 -9.14 -11.48 -0.75
CA THR A 347 -8.97 -10.28 0.08
C THR A 347 -9.88 -10.28 1.30
N ARG A 348 -11.08 -10.85 1.19
CA ARG A 348 -12.08 -10.96 2.27
C ARG A 348 -11.53 -11.60 3.54
N ARG A 349 -10.67 -12.62 3.41
CA ARG A 349 -10.04 -13.31 4.54
C ARG A 349 -9.17 -12.42 5.44
N HIS A 350 -8.79 -11.23 4.96
CA HIS A 350 -7.99 -10.26 5.68
C HIS A 350 -8.83 -9.23 6.44
N ILE A 351 -10.16 -9.31 6.35
CA ILE A 351 -11.11 -8.42 7.03
C ILE A 351 -11.74 -9.19 8.18
N SER A 352 -11.60 -8.68 9.40
CA SER A 352 -12.18 -9.26 10.61
C SER A 352 -13.53 -8.61 10.91
N ALA A 353 -14.62 -9.32 10.65
CA ALA A 353 -15.98 -8.76 10.79
C ALA A 353 -16.39 -8.40 12.23
N GLY A 354 -15.74 -8.92 13.27
CA GLY A 354 -16.18 -8.75 14.65
C GLY A 354 -15.88 -7.36 15.22
N THR A 355 -14.62 -7.13 15.49
CA THR A 355 -14.13 -5.90 16.15
C THR A 355 -14.34 -4.65 15.31
N ASP A 356 -14.23 -4.79 14.00
CA ASP A 356 -14.34 -3.67 13.07
C ASP A 356 -15.77 -3.12 13.01
N LEU A 357 -16.78 -4.00 12.97
CA LEU A 357 -18.20 -3.61 12.98
C LEU A 357 -18.68 -3.06 14.30
N GLU A 358 -18.18 -3.58 15.42
CA GLU A 358 -18.48 -3.03 16.75
C GLU A 358 -18.03 -1.56 16.84
N ALA A 359 -16.84 -1.25 16.31
CA ALA A 359 -16.33 0.12 16.27
C ALA A 359 -17.20 1.05 15.39
N VAL A 360 -17.61 0.58 14.20
CA VAL A 360 -18.48 1.34 13.29
C VAL A 360 -19.86 1.60 13.91
N LEU A 361 -20.43 0.61 14.64
CA LEU A 361 -21.74 0.73 15.26
C LEU A 361 -21.71 1.39 16.65
N ALA A 362 -20.52 1.69 17.18
CA ALA A 362 -20.36 2.19 18.55
C ALA A 362 -21.21 3.46 18.83
N ASP A 363 -21.30 4.37 17.87
CA ASP A 363 -22.09 5.60 18.02
C ASP A 363 -23.61 5.34 18.14
N PHE A 364 -24.09 4.20 17.62
CA PHE A 364 -25.50 3.80 17.75
C PHE A 364 -25.79 2.90 18.96
N THR A 365 -24.77 2.21 19.49
CA THR A 365 -24.94 1.20 20.54
C THR A 365 -24.49 1.65 21.93
N THR A 366 -23.67 2.74 22.04
CA THR A 366 -23.20 3.24 23.33
C THR A 366 -24.29 4.00 24.10
N VAL A 367 -24.24 3.85 25.44
CA VAL A 367 -25.21 4.45 26.38
C VAL A 367 -25.22 5.99 26.26
N PRO A 368 -26.40 6.65 26.41
CA PRO A 368 -26.56 8.10 26.42
C PRO A 368 -25.64 8.74 27.48
N GLY A 369 -24.83 9.73 27.08
CA GLY A 369 -23.91 10.45 27.99
C GLY A 369 -22.48 10.58 27.46
N ALA A 370 -22.04 9.77 26.50
CA ALA A 370 -20.81 10.03 25.77
C ALA A 370 -20.95 11.30 24.92
N ARG A 371 -19.89 12.11 24.79
CA ARG A 371 -19.87 13.32 23.96
C ARG A 371 -20.07 12.92 22.48
N ARG A 372 -21.33 12.83 22.05
CA ARG A 372 -21.69 12.61 20.66
C ARG A 372 -21.84 13.95 19.97
N THR A 373 -21.16 14.12 18.85
CA THR A 373 -21.42 15.25 17.96
C THR A 373 -22.49 14.84 16.93
N PRO A 374 -23.41 15.72 16.53
CA PRO A 374 -24.39 15.42 15.47
C PRO A 374 -23.73 14.93 14.18
N ASP A 375 -22.60 15.49 13.81
CA ASP A 375 -21.81 15.13 12.63
C ASP A 375 -21.38 13.66 12.64
N ARG A 376 -21.12 13.08 13.83
CA ARG A 376 -20.73 11.66 13.93
C ARG A 376 -21.89 10.72 13.69
N LEU A 377 -23.05 11.01 14.23
CA LEU A 377 -24.27 10.22 14.00
C LEU A 377 -24.62 10.24 12.51
N GLU A 378 -24.52 11.40 11.87
CA GLU A 378 -24.76 11.52 10.43
C GLU A 378 -23.73 10.71 9.62
N THR A 379 -22.43 10.77 9.97
CA THR A 379 -21.38 9.97 9.33
C THR A 379 -21.66 8.48 9.48
N THR A 380 -21.95 8.02 10.69
CA THR A 380 -22.28 6.60 10.96
C THR A 380 -23.50 6.16 10.19
N GLN A 381 -24.54 7.00 10.11
CA GLN A 381 -25.73 6.75 9.28
C GLN A 381 -25.35 6.56 7.80
N GLN A 382 -24.54 7.46 7.24
CA GLN A 382 -24.12 7.38 5.85
C GLN A 382 -23.27 6.12 5.57
N VAL A 383 -22.32 5.78 6.45
CA VAL A 383 -21.50 4.57 6.38
C VAL A 383 -22.37 3.32 6.38
N ILE A 384 -23.31 3.21 7.34
CA ILE A 384 -24.21 2.05 7.46
C ILE A 384 -25.16 1.98 6.27
N SER A 385 -25.71 3.12 5.85
CA SER A 385 -26.56 3.18 4.65
C SER A 385 -25.80 2.67 3.41
N HIS A 386 -24.51 3.01 3.28
CA HIS A 386 -23.67 2.58 2.18
C HIS A 386 -23.40 1.06 2.22
N LEU A 387 -23.11 0.52 3.41
CA LEU A 387 -22.99 -0.93 3.63
C LEU A 387 -24.28 -1.67 3.28
N LEU A 388 -25.43 -1.17 3.73
CA LEU A 388 -26.75 -1.79 3.51
C LEU A 388 -27.20 -1.75 2.03
N GLN A 389 -26.73 -0.78 1.26
CA GLN A 389 -27.04 -0.65 -0.18
C GLN A 389 -26.18 -1.55 -1.07
N SER A 390 -25.19 -2.23 -0.53
CA SER A 390 -24.29 -3.11 -1.27
C SER A 390 -24.48 -4.57 -0.83
N TRP A 391 -24.42 -5.51 -1.78
CA TRP A 391 -24.50 -6.93 -1.46
C TRP A 391 -23.33 -7.40 -0.58
N GLN A 392 -22.16 -6.89 -0.82
CA GLN A 392 -20.94 -7.16 -0.05
C GLN A 392 -21.08 -6.65 1.39
N GLY A 393 -21.62 -5.45 1.57
CA GLY A 393 -21.86 -4.87 2.90
C GLY A 393 -22.96 -5.62 3.66
N LEU A 394 -24.04 -6.02 3.00
CA LEU A 394 -25.07 -6.87 3.61
C LEU A 394 -24.48 -8.22 4.06
N PHE A 395 -23.66 -8.85 3.21
CA PHE A 395 -22.97 -10.06 3.57
C PHE A 395 -22.07 -9.84 4.80
N TYR A 396 -21.32 -8.76 4.85
CA TYR A 396 -20.44 -8.39 5.96
C TYR A 396 -21.22 -8.17 7.26
N LEU A 397 -22.35 -7.45 7.21
CA LEU A 397 -23.25 -7.22 8.36
C LEU A 397 -23.93 -8.52 8.84
N CYS A 398 -24.09 -9.51 7.96
CA CYS A 398 -24.64 -10.82 8.30
C CYS A 398 -23.62 -11.81 8.88
N MET A 399 -22.32 -11.50 8.82
CA MET A 399 -21.29 -12.33 9.44
C MET A 399 -21.49 -12.41 10.96
N GLN A 400 -20.85 -13.38 11.63
CA GLN A 400 -20.90 -13.56 13.07
C GLN A 400 -22.35 -13.62 13.65
N ASP A 401 -23.13 -14.52 13.10
CA ASP A 401 -24.53 -14.75 13.55
C ASP A 401 -25.43 -13.50 13.47
N LYS A 402 -25.16 -12.63 12.49
CA LYS A 402 -25.91 -11.37 12.27
C LYS A 402 -25.79 -10.40 13.45
N ALA A 403 -24.71 -10.45 14.22
CA ALA A 403 -24.54 -9.62 15.42
C ALA A 403 -24.70 -8.13 15.11
N ALA A 404 -24.10 -7.65 14.01
CA ALA A 404 -24.21 -6.26 13.60
C ALA A 404 -25.64 -5.83 13.25
N LEU A 405 -26.39 -6.67 12.51
CA LEU A 405 -27.80 -6.39 12.21
C LEU A 405 -28.68 -6.44 13.47
N LYS A 406 -28.41 -7.40 14.37
CA LYS A 406 -29.11 -7.47 15.67
C LYS A 406 -28.85 -6.22 16.51
N ALA A 407 -27.60 -5.75 16.56
CA ALA A 407 -27.22 -4.53 17.26
C ALA A 407 -27.90 -3.29 16.65
N LEU A 408 -27.92 -3.19 15.31
CA LEU A 408 -28.60 -2.09 14.61
C LEU A 408 -30.11 -2.07 14.90
N VAL A 409 -30.76 -3.23 14.90
CA VAL A 409 -32.21 -3.30 15.25
C VAL A 409 -32.42 -3.04 16.74
N ALA A 410 -31.55 -3.53 17.61
CA ALA A 410 -31.64 -3.27 19.05
C ALA A 410 -31.49 -1.78 19.39
N SER A 411 -30.69 -1.02 18.61
CA SER A 411 -30.54 0.43 18.81
C SER A 411 -31.85 1.22 18.60
N LEU A 412 -32.84 0.68 17.88
CA LEU A 412 -34.19 1.26 17.75
C LEU A 412 -34.98 1.22 19.07
N HIS A 413 -34.59 0.38 20.02
CA HIS A 413 -35.24 0.29 21.34
C HIS A 413 -34.56 1.20 22.38
N LEU A 414 -33.49 1.88 22.02
CA LEU A 414 -32.85 2.88 22.89
C LEU A 414 -33.78 4.09 23.07
N ASP A 415 -33.76 4.66 24.27
CA ASP A 415 -34.53 5.89 24.57
C ASP A 415 -33.79 7.15 24.11
N ASP A 416 -33.47 7.21 22.83
CA ASP A 416 -32.78 8.31 22.18
C ASP A 416 -33.35 8.53 20.76
N ASP A 417 -34.12 9.62 20.60
CA ASP A 417 -34.82 9.96 19.37
C ASP A 417 -33.86 10.24 18.21
N ALA A 418 -32.67 10.80 18.51
CA ALA A 418 -31.67 11.10 17.50
C ALA A 418 -31.12 9.78 16.90
N ILE A 419 -30.74 8.83 17.74
CA ILE A 419 -30.29 7.50 17.29
C ILE A 419 -31.38 6.82 16.47
N ARG A 420 -32.61 6.76 16.97
CA ARG A 420 -33.73 6.12 16.26
C ARG A 420 -33.94 6.72 14.88
N SER A 421 -33.89 8.06 14.79
CA SER A 421 -34.03 8.78 13.52
C SER A 421 -32.92 8.43 12.52
N HIS A 422 -31.67 8.43 12.95
CA HIS A 422 -30.52 8.11 12.08
C HIS A 422 -30.52 6.63 11.66
N VAL A 423 -30.86 5.70 12.57
CA VAL A 423 -30.97 4.27 12.23
C VAL A 423 -32.10 4.01 11.24
N LEU A 424 -33.25 4.62 11.44
CA LEU A 424 -34.39 4.52 10.50
C LEU A 424 -33.99 5.12 9.14
N ALA A 425 -33.33 6.26 9.11
CA ALA A 425 -32.85 6.88 7.88
C ALA A 425 -31.83 5.99 7.14
N ALA A 426 -30.97 5.26 7.86
CA ALA A 426 -30.04 4.30 7.25
C ALA A 426 -30.75 3.05 6.67
N LEU A 427 -31.84 2.58 7.31
CA LEU A 427 -32.60 1.40 6.87
C LEU A 427 -33.57 1.70 5.73
N LEU A 428 -34.12 2.91 5.65
CA LEU A 428 -35.16 3.31 4.68
C LEU A 428 -34.79 3.04 3.21
N PRO A 429 -33.55 3.31 2.74
CA PRO A 429 -33.15 3.02 1.37
C PRO A 429 -33.27 1.54 1.00
N VAL A 430 -32.95 0.63 1.95
CA VAL A 430 -33.03 -0.83 1.73
C VAL A 430 -34.46 -1.26 1.40
N PHE A 431 -35.44 -0.74 2.13
CA PHE A 431 -36.83 -1.07 1.89
C PHE A 431 -37.39 -0.47 0.59
N ARG A 432 -36.82 0.64 0.13
CA ARG A 432 -37.21 1.28 -1.14
C ARG A 432 -36.64 0.59 -2.37
N THR A 433 -35.49 -0.09 -2.23
CA THR A 433 -34.87 -0.79 -3.36
C THR A 433 -35.36 -2.24 -3.54
N SER A 434 -36.14 -2.74 -2.60
CA SER A 434 -36.69 -4.12 -2.61
C SER A 434 -38.08 -4.22 -3.32
N VAL A 435 -38.57 -3.16 -3.93
CA VAL A 435 -39.78 -3.11 -4.77
C VAL A 435 -39.35 -2.81 -6.20
#